data_fd47e1fcb281abca84c4db9e8e90d89d
#
_entry.id   fd47e1fcb281abca84c4db9e8e90d89d
#
_cell.length_a   1.000
_cell.length_b   1.000
_cell.length_c   1.000
_cell.angle_alpha   90.00
_cell.angle_beta   90.00
_cell.angle_gamma   90.00
#
_symmetry.space_group_name_H-M   'P 1'
#
loop_
_entity.id
_entity.type
_entity.pdbx_description
1 polymer ?
#
loop_
_entity_poly.entity_id
_entity_poly.type
_entity_poly.pdbx_seq_one_letter_code
_entity_poly.pdbx_strand_id
1 'polypeptide(L)'
;MEIGCAVAPGRRLDVALDSRKTERALAEMGRRFHARGWALGTSGNFSAVVSRRPFRLAITESGHDKRTLRPAHIVTVDAAGKRVGRGGRPSAETLLHLTIARARGAGAVMHTHSVWNTMLSDWHGDAGGLHVEGYEMLKGLDGVTSHEHREWIPILENDQDMPRLAAVLEKTLAGKPETHAVLLRRHGLYTWGETLAAAERHVEILEFLFETLARRARYDEERSEGGTPWRS
;
A
#
# COMPACT_ATOMS: atom_id res chain seq x y z
N MET A 1 12.99 -38.15 -31.47
CA MET A 1 13.30 -36.80 -31.96
C MET A 1 12.28 -35.85 -31.33
N GLU A 2 12.57 -35.43 -30.10
CA GLU A 2 11.70 -34.54 -29.31
C GLU A 2 12.09 -33.10 -29.61
N ILE A 3 11.12 -32.34 -30.11
CA ILE A 3 11.31 -30.93 -30.42
C ILE A 3 10.89 -30.17 -29.12
N GLY A 4 11.88 -29.80 -28.31
CA GLY A 4 11.67 -28.95 -27.15
C GLY A 4 11.33 -27.52 -27.59
N CYS A 5 10.08 -27.12 -27.36
CA CYS A 5 9.62 -25.76 -27.53
C CYS A 5 10.09 -24.90 -26.34
N ALA A 6 11.18 -24.17 -26.51
CA ALA A 6 11.64 -23.18 -25.53
C ALA A 6 10.70 -21.98 -25.56
N VAL A 7 9.90 -21.80 -24.51
CA VAL A 7 9.12 -20.59 -24.28
C VAL A 7 10.11 -19.45 -23.92
N ALA A 8 10.25 -18.49 -24.83
CA ALA A 8 11.03 -17.31 -24.59
C ALA A 8 10.43 -16.47 -23.45
N PRO A 9 11.25 -15.90 -22.53
CA PRO A 9 10.74 -15.03 -21.48
C PRO A 9 10.13 -13.77 -22.12
N GLY A 10 8.84 -13.55 -21.81
CA GLY A 10 8.08 -12.42 -22.35
C GLY A 10 8.79 -11.10 -22.07
N ARG A 11 9.07 -10.33 -23.13
CA ARG A 11 9.52 -8.94 -23.05
C ARG A 11 8.45 -8.16 -22.29
N ARG A 12 8.73 -7.77 -21.04
CA ARG A 12 7.97 -6.70 -20.37
C ARG A 12 8.21 -5.44 -21.19
N LEU A 13 7.16 -4.99 -21.87
CA LEU A 13 7.19 -3.72 -22.62
C LEU A 13 7.44 -2.59 -21.59
N ASP A 14 8.57 -1.89 -21.74
CA ASP A 14 8.86 -0.63 -21.07
C ASP A 14 7.93 0.47 -21.67
N VAL A 15 6.63 0.37 -21.38
CA VAL A 15 5.68 1.42 -21.74
C VAL A 15 5.86 2.52 -20.72
N ALA A 16 6.54 3.59 -21.10
CA ALA A 16 6.51 4.83 -20.33
C ALA A 16 5.04 5.26 -20.19
N LEU A 17 4.50 5.20 -18.99
CA LEU A 17 3.14 5.69 -18.73
C LEU A 17 3.10 7.20 -19.04
N ASP A 18 2.04 7.65 -19.71
CA ASP A 18 1.80 9.08 -19.89
C ASP A 18 1.77 9.76 -18.51
N SER A 19 2.79 10.55 -18.21
CA SER A 19 2.97 11.21 -16.90
C SER A 19 1.72 11.99 -16.51
N ARG A 20 1.09 12.72 -17.45
CA ARG A 20 -0.12 13.50 -17.17
C ARG A 20 -1.32 12.62 -16.82
N LYS A 21 -1.44 11.48 -17.46
CA LYS A 21 -2.50 10.51 -17.15
C LYS A 21 -2.29 9.91 -15.75
N THR A 22 -1.06 9.58 -15.42
CA THR A 22 -0.68 9.06 -14.09
C THR A 22 -0.92 10.10 -12.98
N GLU A 23 -0.54 11.35 -13.20
CA GLU A 23 -0.77 12.46 -12.25
C GLU A 23 -2.26 12.67 -11.98
N ARG A 24 -3.09 12.64 -13.01
CA ARG A 24 -4.56 12.72 -12.86
C ARG A 24 -5.11 11.54 -12.06
N ALA A 25 -4.69 10.32 -12.39
CA ALA A 25 -5.15 9.11 -11.73
C ALA A 25 -4.77 9.09 -10.24
N LEU A 26 -3.53 9.46 -9.89
CA LEU A 26 -3.08 9.58 -8.49
C LEU A 26 -3.89 10.65 -7.74
N ALA A 27 -4.16 11.80 -8.36
CA ALA A 27 -4.93 12.86 -7.74
C ALA A 27 -6.38 12.44 -7.50
N GLU A 28 -7.02 11.74 -8.44
CA GLU A 28 -8.38 11.20 -8.30
C GLU A 28 -8.44 10.14 -7.21
N MET A 29 -7.50 9.21 -7.20
CA MET A 29 -7.38 8.16 -6.18
C MET A 29 -7.26 8.78 -4.78
N GLY A 30 -6.40 9.79 -4.60
CA GLY A 30 -6.26 10.48 -3.32
C GLY A 30 -7.56 11.10 -2.83
N ARG A 31 -8.36 11.70 -3.73
CA ARG A 31 -9.68 12.23 -3.36
C ARG A 31 -10.66 11.12 -2.98
N ARG A 32 -10.66 9.97 -3.69
CA ARG A 32 -11.48 8.81 -3.33
C ARG A 32 -11.11 8.25 -1.96
N PHE A 33 -9.82 8.10 -1.67
CA PHE A 33 -9.35 7.62 -0.37
C PHE A 33 -9.68 8.59 0.76
N HIS A 34 -9.57 9.91 0.52
CA HIS A 34 -10.05 10.90 1.47
C HIS A 34 -11.55 10.76 1.75
N ALA A 35 -12.38 10.61 0.71
CA ALA A 35 -13.82 10.47 0.85
C ALA A 35 -14.24 9.21 1.64
N ARG A 36 -13.40 8.17 1.63
CA ARG A 36 -13.56 6.94 2.42
C ARG A 36 -12.96 7.01 3.83
N GLY A 37 -12.36 8.14 4.21
CA GLY A 37 -11.72 8.30 5.52
C GLY A 37 -10.35 7.62 5.65
N TRP A 38 -9.72 7.22 4.55
CA TRP A 38 -8.43 6.52 4.55
C TRP A 38 -7.21 7.43 4.41
N ALA A 39 -7.41 8.70 4.10
CA ALA A 39 -6.37 9.70 3.95
C ALA A 39 -6.90 11.08 4.35
N LEU A 40 -7.18 11.25 5.64
CA LEU A 40 -7.76 12.48 6.18
C LEU A 40 -6.71 13.59 6.31
N GLY A 41 -7.13 14.82 6.15
CA GLY A 41 -6.25 15.99 6.22
C GLY A 41 -5.15 15.90 5.17
N THR A 42 -3.90 16.01 5.62
CA THR A 42 -2.71 15.89 4.77
C THR A 42 -2.06 14.52 4.80
N SER A 43 -2.67 13.54 5.51
CA SER A 43 -2.12 12.20 5.69
C SER A 43 -2.15 11.36 4.41
N GLY A 44 -1.36 10.29 4.41
CA GLY A 44 -1.25 9.38 3.27
C GLY A 44 -0.46 9.96 2.09
N ASN A 45 0.07 9.09 1.26
CA ASN A 45 0.76 9.45 0.03
C ASN A 45 0.70 8.31 -0.97
N PHE A 46 0.73 8.66 -2.26
CA PHE A 46 0.46 7.73 -3.34
C PHE A 46 1.48 7.93 -4.45
N SER A 47 1.99 6.84 -5.00
CA SER A 47 2.98 6.91 -6.06
C SER A 47 2.77 5.89 -7.17
N ALA A 48 3.32 6.19 -8.34
CA ALA A 48 3.39 5.27 -9.47
C ALA A 48 4.70 5.43 -10.25
N VAL A 49 5.24 4.30 -10.70
CA VAL A 49 6.42 4.27 -11.56
C VAL A 49 6.02 4.70 -12.97
N VAL A 50 6.54 5.83 -13.42
CA VAL A 50 6.28 6.38 -14.77
C VAL A 50 7.36 6.01 -15.77
N SER A 51 8.56 5.64 -15.32
CA SER A 51 9.62 5.10 -16.14
C SER A 51 10.54 4.21 -15.33
N ARG A 52 10.99 3.10 -15.90
CA ARG A 52 11.98 2.22 -15.28
C ARG A 52 13.41 2.50 -15.73
N ARG A 53 13.59 3.13 -16.91
CA ARG A 53 14.89 3.47 -17.50
C ARG A 53 14.81 4.80 -18.26
N PRO A 54 15.35 5.91 -17.70
CA PRO A 54 15.81 6.05 -16.30
C PRO A 54 14.66 5.93 -15.32
N PHE A 55 14.92 5.45 -14.09
CA PHE A 55 13.85 5.27 -13.10
C PHE A 55 13.24 6.61 -12.71
N ARG A 56 11.91 6.66 -12.78
CA ARG A 56 11.10 7.82 -12.38
C ARG A 56 9.85 7.35 -11.64
N LEU A 57 9.59 7.97 -10.51
CA LEU A 57 8.40 7.74 -9.68
C LEU A 57 7.62 9.04 -9.57
N ALA A 58 6.36 9.04 -9.99
CA ALA A 58 5.42 10.11 -9.68
C ALA A 58 4.89 9.88 -8.26
N ILE A 59 4.90 10.90 -7.41
CA ILE A 59 4.45 10.81 -6.01
C ILE A 59 3.76 12.09 -5.57
N THR A 60 2.81 12.00 -4.66
CA THR A 60 2.14 13.16 -4.07
C THR A 60 3.12 14.07 -3.33
N GLU A 61 2.94 15.37 -3.46
CA GLU A 61 3.65 16.38 -2.67
C GLU A 61 3.28 16.29 -1.20
N SER A 62 4.24 16.68 -0.35
CA SER A 62 4.04 16.78 1.09
C SER A 62 3.08 17.92 1.45
N GLY A 63 2.24 17.71 2.47
CA GLY A 63 1.42 18.75 3.09
C GLY A 63 0.14 19.14 2.33
N HIS A 64 -0.24 18.45 1.26
CA HIS A 64 -1.49 18.71 0.55
C HIS A 64 -2.67 17.92 1.13
N ASP A 65 -3.78 18.61 1.37
CA ASP A 65 -5.06 17.98 1.71
C ASP A 65 -5.54 17.10 0.56
N LYS A 66 -5.75 15.82 0.85
CA LYS A 66 -6.12 14.83 -0.17
C LYS A 66 -7.51 15.07 -0.76
N ARG A 67 -8.39 15.77 -0.05
CA ARG A 67 -9.70 16.20 -0.55
C ARG A 67 -9.58 17.09 -1.78
N THR A 68 -8.56 17.96 -1.82
CA THR A 68 -8.35 18.95 -2.89
C THR A 68 -7.16 18.62 -3.79
N LEU A 69 -6.68 17.38 -3.75
CA LEU A 69 -5.51 16.96 -4.52
C LEU A 69 -5.74 17.16 -6.02
N ARG A 70 -4.74 17.72 -6.70
CA ARG A 70 -4.75 18.03 -8.15
C ARG A 70 -3.53 17.39 -8.82
N PRO A 71 -3.53 17.20 -10.14
CA PRO A 71 -2.36 16.72 -10.88
C PRO A 71 -1.10 17.56 -10.64
N ALA A 72 -1.26 18.88 -10.45
CA ALA A 72 -0.15 19.79 -10.15
C ALA A 72 0.52 19.53 -8.78
N HIS A 73 -0.11 18.77 -7.89
CA HIS A 73 0.43 18.34 -6.59
C HIS A 73 1.10 16.96 -6.65
N ILE A 74 1.38 16.48 -7.85
CA ILE A 74 2.16 15.26 -8.08
C ILE A 74 3.51 15.66 -8.64
N VAL A 75 4.57 15.20 -8.00
CA VAL A 75 5.94 15.47 -8.42
C VAL A 75 6.62 14.19 -8.87
N THR A 76 7.60 14.32 -9.75
CA THR A 76 8.42 13.20 -10.19
C THR A 76 9.75 13.21 -9.44
N VAL A 77 10.16 12.04 -8.96
CA VAL A 77 11.48 11.82 -8.36
C VAL A 77 12.29 10.79 -9.15
N ASP A 78 13.60 10.86 -9.02
CA ASP A 78 14.53 9.87 -9.56
C ASP A 78 14.72 8.68 -8.60
N ALA A 79 15.62 7.79 -8.95
CA ALA A 79 15.97 6.61 -8.15
C ALA A 79 16.54 6.95 -6.75
N ALA A 80 17.10 8.12 -6.56
CA ALA A 80 17.60 8.58 -5.26
C ALA A 80 16.55 9.37 -4.45
N GLY A 81 15.32 9.48 -4.96
CA GLY A 81 14.27 10.29 -4.32
C GLY A 81 14.41 11.79 -4.55
N LYS A 82 15.36 12.20 -5.39
CA LYS A 82 15.55 13.61 -5.75
C LYS A 82 14.51 14.01 -6.79
N ARG A 83 13.86 15.15 -6.54
CA ARG A 83 12.88 15.72 -7.48
C ARG A 83 13.48 15.99 -8.85
N VAL A 84 12.74 15.60 -9.88
CA VAL A 84 13.07 15.87 -11.29
C VAL A 84 12.01 16.80 -11.87
N GLY A 85 12.45 17.91 -12.44
CA GLY A 85 11.53 18.88 -13.05
C GLY A 85 10.92 19.88 -12.05
N ARG A 86 9.69 20.34 -12.37
CA ARG A 86 8.95 21.34 -11.58
C ARG A 86 8.09 20.67 -10.50
N GLY A 87 7.63 21.45 -9.52
CA GLY A 87 6.71 21.04 -8.46
C GLY A 87 7.26 21.38 -7.07
N GLY A 88 6.50 21.02 -6.04
CA GLY A 88 6.83 21.25 -4.65
C GLY A 88 7.78 20.21 -4.05
N ARG A 89 7.65 19.98 -2.77
CA ARG A 89 8.47 19.02 -2.03
C ARG A 89 7.83 17.63 -2.12
N PRO A 90 8.56 16.59 -2.51
CA PRO A 90 8.06 15.20 -2.44
C PRO A 90 7.65 14.83 -1.02
N SER A 91 6.77 13.81 -0.88
CA SER A 91 6.45 13.25 0.43
C SER A 91 7.71 12.92 1.23
N ALA A 92 7.68 13.15 2.54
CA ALA A 92 8.77 12.77 3.45
C ALA A 92 9.06 11.26 3.39
N GLU A 93 8.06 10.46 3.07
CA GLU A 93 8.11 9.00 3.00
C GLU A 93 8.46 8.45 1.61
N THR A 94 8.92 9.30 0.70
CA THR A 94 9.33 8.92 -0.67
C THR A 94 10.31 7.73 -0.68
N LEU A 95 11.20 7.65 0.31
CA LEU A 95 12.18 6.57 0.40
C LEU A 95 11.51 5.20 0.60
N LEU A 96 10.45 5.12 1.40
CA LEU A 96 9.69 3.88 1.60
C LEU A 96 9.00 3.43 0.32
N HIS A 97 8.40 4.37 -0.44
CA HIS A 97 7.83 4.06 -1.75
C HIS A 97 8.87 3.53 -2.74
N LEU A 98 10.05 4.14 -2.78
CA LEU A 98 11.16 3.68 -3.62
C LEU A 98 11.63 2.28 -3.23
N THR A 99 11.74 2.01 -1.93
CA THR A 99 12.12 0.70 -1.38
C THR A 99 11.12 -0.38 -1.81
N ILE A 100 9.82 -0.14 -1.61
CA ILE A 100 8.77 -1.08 -2.03
C ILE A 100 8.77 -1.29 -3.54
N ALA A 101 8.81 -0.20 -4.32
CA ALA A 101 8.80 -0.27 -5.78
C ALA A 101 9.96 -1.12 -6.34
N ARG A 102 11.12 -1.06 -5.70
CA ARG A 102 12.30 -1.88 -6.06
C ARG A 102 12.16 -3.33 -5.59
N ALA A 103 11.87 -3.52 -4.30
CA ALA A 103 11.80 -4.85 -3.69
C ALA A 103 10.72 -5.73 -4.31
N ARG A 104 9.60 -5.12 -4.73
CA ARG A 104 8.43 -5.82 -5.30
C ARG A 104 8.33 -5.71 -6.82
N GLY A 105 9.16 -4.91 -7.47
CA GLY A 105 8.95 -4.59 -8.88
C GLY A 105 7.61 -3.88 -9.12
N ALA A 106 7.05 -3.25 -8.08
CA ALA A 106 5.74 -2.65 -8.12
C ALA A 106 5.65 -1.49 -9.13
N GLY A 107 4.49 -1.34 -9.76
CA GLY A 107 4.17 -0.19 -10.62
C GLY A 107 3.53 0.95 -9.85
N ALA A 108 2.93 0.67 -8.69
CA ALA A 108 2.36 1.68 -7.81
C ALA A 108 2.46 1.28 -6.34
N VAL A 109 2.55 2.26 -5.44
CA VAL A 109 2.59 2.09 -3.98
C VAL A 109 1.64 3.08 -3.34
N MET A 110 0.81 2.58 -2.42
CA MET A 110 -0.20 3.35 -1.70
C MET A 110 0.09 3.32 -0.20
N HIS A 111 -0.06 4.47 0.44
CA HIS A 111 0.03 4.61 1.88
C HIS A 111 -1.20 5.34 2.41
N THR A 112 -1.93 4.68 3.30
CA THR A 112 -3.18 5.17 3.90
C THR A 112 -3.11 5.17 5.42
N HIS A 113 -3.95 6.04 6.05
CA HIS A 113 -4.07 6.19 7.50
C HIS A 113 -5.55 6.05 7.90
N SER A 114 -6.13 4.88 7.74
CA SER A 114 -7.47 4.64 8.28
C SER A 114 -7.44 4.40 9.79
N VAL A 115 -8.59 4.58 10.43
CA VAL A 115 -8.73 4.23 11.86
C VAL A 115 -8.43 2.74 12.06
N TRP A 116 -8.88 1.89 11.16
CA TRP A 116 -8.78 0.44 11.28
C TRP A 116 -7.35 -0.07 11.18
N ASN A 117 -6.60 0.39 10.17
CA ASN A 117 -5.20 -0.02 10.01
C ASN A 117 -4.31 0.53 11.15
N THR A 118 -4.64 1.72 11.67
CA THR A 118 -3.94 2.31 12.83
C THR A 118 -4.20 1.51 14.09
N MET A 119 -5.46 1.16 14.39
CA MET A 119 -5.82 0.37 15.57
C MET A 119 -5.21 -1.02 15.53
N LEU A 120 -5.36 -1.75 14.41
CA LEU A 120 -4.83 -3.11 14.29
C LEU A 120 -3.30 -3.13 14.38
N SER A 121 -2.62 -2.11 13.82
CA SER A 121 -1.18 -2.00 13.93
C SER A 121 -0.70 -1.76 15.37
N ASP A 122 -1.49 -1.12 16.20
CA ASP A 122 -1.22 -0.96 17.63
C ASP A 122 -1.47 -2.26 18.40
N TRP A 123 -2.63 -2.87 18.20
CA TRP A 123 -3.04 -4.09 18.93
C TRP A 123 -2.13 -5.28 18.67
N HIS A 124 -1.63 -5.41 17.42
CA HIS A 124 -0.79 -6.53 17.01
C HIS A 124 0.71 -6.18 16.89
N GLY A 125 1.10 -4.95 17.31
CA GLY A 125 2.48 -4.48 17.18
C GLY A 125 3.48 -5.37 17.90
N ASP A 126 3.17 -5.82 19.12
CA ASP A 126 4.06 -6.67 19.92
C ASP A 126 4.21 -8.09 19.33
N ALA A 127 3.24 -8.55 18.54
CA ALA A 127 3.32 -9.80 17.79
C ALA A 127 4.11 -9.66 16.46
N GLY A 128 4.51 -8.43 16.08
CA GLY A 128 5.23 -8.13 14.85
C GLY A 128 4.41 -8.28 13.58
N GLY A 129 3.10 -8.47 13.68
CA GLY A 129 2.19 -8.61 12.55
C GLY A 129 0.89 -9.30 12.90
N LEU A 130 -0.01 -9.38 11.92
CA LEU A 130 -1.29 -10.07 12.07
C LEU A 130 -1.55 -11.00 10.88
N HIS A 131 -2.31 -12.06 11.16
CA HIS A 131 -2.86 -12.94 10.13
C HIS A 131 -4.28 -12.52 9.75
N VAL A 132 -4.56 -12.61 8.45
CA VAL A 132 -5.91 -12.47 7.89
C VAL A 132 -6.22 -13.75 7.13
N GLU A 133 -7.29 -14.47 7.52
CA GLU A 133 -7.65 -15.75 6.92
C GLU A 133 -9.17 -15.98 6.96
N GLY A 134 -9.68 -16.82 6.06
CA GLY A 134 -11.08 -17.24 6.06
C GLY A 134 -12.06 -16.25 5.41
N TYR A 135 -11.58 -15.16 4.82
CA TYR A 135 -12.42 -14.16 4.17
C TYR A 135 -12.36 -14.26 2.65
N GLU A 136 -13.52 -14.30 2.00
CA GLU A 136 -13.64 -14.34 0.53
C GLU A 136 -12.93 -13.13 -0.14
N MET A 137 -12.93 -11.98 0.53
CA MET A 137 -12.26 -10.76 0.03
C MET A 137 -10.75 -10.93 -0.19
N LEU A 138 -10.08 -11.89 0.46
CA LEU A 138 -8.67 -12.19 0.21
C LEU A 138 -8.37 -12.48 -1.26
N LYS A 139 -9.33 -13.05 -2.01
CA LYS A 139 -9.20 -13.34 -3.44
C LYS A 139 -9.04 -12.10 -4.33
N GLY A 140 -9.24 -10.92 -3.77
CA GLY A 140 -8.95 -9.65 -4.45
C GLY A 140 -7.47 -9.26 -4.42
N LEU A 141 -6.64 -9.91 -3.60
CA LEU A 141 -5.19 -9.73 -3.61
C LEU A 141 -4.56 -10.48 -4.78
N ASP A 142 -3.49 -9.94 -5.34
CA ASP A 142 -2.83 -10.54 -6.51
C ASP A 142 -2.30 -11.94 -6.20
N GLY A 143 -2.62 -12.91 -7.07
CA GLY A 143 -2.18 -14.31 -6.91
C GLY A 143 -2.97 -15.13 -5.89
N VAL A 144 -3.89 -14.53 -5.13
CA VAL A 144 -4.73 -15.27 -4.18
C VAL A 144 -5.99 -15.80 -4.88
N THR A 145 -6.18 -17.12 -4.83
CA THR A 145 -7.27 -17.82 -5.54
C THR A 145 -8.30 -18.45 -4.61
N SER A 146 -8.02 -18.54 -3.30
CA SER A 146 -8.90 -19.16 -2.30
C SER A 146 -9.06 -18.28 -1.06
N HIS A 147 -10.22 -18.34 -0.42
CA HIS A 147 -10.46 -17.75 0.90
C HIS A 147 -9.69 -18.48 2.03
N GLU A 148 -9.18 -19.68 1.77
CA GLU A 148 -8.31 -20.41 2.69
C GLU A 148 -6.88 -19.84 2.77
N HIS A 149 -6.56 -18.88 1.88
CA HIS A 149 -5.29 -18.17 1.94
C HIS A 149 -5.11 -17.51 3.31
N ARG A 150 -3.91 -17.63 3.85
CA ARG A 150 -3.51 -17.02 5.10
C ARG A 150 -2.52 -15.90 4.83
N GLU A 151 -3.02 -14.68 4.77
CA GLU A 151 -2.19 -13.50 4.57
C GLU A 151 -1.50 -13.12 5.89
N TRP A 152 -0.17 -12.98 5.85
CA TRP A 152 0.58 -12.39 6.95
C TRP A 152 0.93 -10.94 6.62
N ILE A 153 0.49 -10.02 7.45
CA ILE A 153 0.78 -8.60 7.31
C ILE A 153 1.76 -8.18 8.42
N PRO A 154 3.05 -7.96 8.08
CA PRO A 154 4.03 -7.52 9.06
C PRO A 154 3.71 -6.12 9.58
N ILE A 155 4.04 -5.88 10.85
CA ILE A 155 3.96 -4.58 11.50
C ILE A 155 5.36 -4.16 11.89
N LEU A 156 5.80 -3.00 11.41
CA LEU A 156 7.07 -2.39 11.74
C LEU A 156 6.87 -1.25 12.75
N GLU A 157 7.83 -1.07 13.66
CA GLU A 157 7.83 0.12 14.51
C GLU A 157 7.96 1.38 13.66
N ASN A 158 7.16 2.38 14.01
CA ASN A 158 7.22 3.68 13.34
C ASN A 158 8.52 4.41 13.69
N ASP A 159 9.17 5.01 12.71
CA ASP A 159 10.43 5.70 12.86
C ASP A 159 10.49 6.97 12.00
N GLN A 160 11.01 8.05 12.56
CA GLN A 160 11.23 9.30 11.82
C GLN A 160 12.55 9.31 11.04
N ASP A 161 13.46 8.38 11.33
CA ASP A 161 14.66 8.12 10.53
C ASP A 161 14.29 7.27 9.29
N MET A 162 13.93 7.95 8.20
CA MET A 162 13.49 7.29 6.98
C MET A 162 14.53 6.31 6.38
N PRO A 163 15.84 6.60 6.37
CA PRO A 163 16.85 5.63 5.97
C PRO A 163 16.83 4.34 6.81
N ARG A 164 16.72 4.45 8.13
CA ARG A 164 16.66 3.31 9.04
C ARG A 164 15.37 2.51 8.82
N LEU A 165 14.23 3.17 8.74
CA LEU A 165 12.94 2.54 8.48
C LEU A 165 12.93 1.84 7.12
N ALA A 166 13.49 2.45 6.08
CA ALA A 166 13.60 1.86 4.75
C ALA A 166 14.45 0.58 4.74
N ALA A 167 15.54 0.54 5.51
CA ALA A 167 16.38 -0.66 5.64
C ALA A 167 15.63 -1.81 6.35
N VAL A 168 14.87 -1.50 7.41
CA VAL A 168 14.02 -2.48 8.10
C VAL A 168 12.92 -2.99 7.16
N LEU A 169 12.26 -2.09 6.43
CA LEU A 169 11.24 -2.43 5.44
C LEU A 169 11.80 -3.35 4.34
N GLU A 170 12.96 -3.03 3.77
CA GLU A 170 13.61 -3.85 2.74
C GLU A 170 13.89 -5.27 3.24
N LYS A 171 14.46 -5.40 4.44
CA LYS A 171 14.71 -6.70 5.07
C LYS A 171 13.41 -7.48 5.31
N THR A 172 12.37 -6.81 5.80
CA THR A 172 11.07 -7.43 6.03
C THR A 172 10.45 -7.93 4.74
N LEU A 173 10.48 -7.12 3.67
CA LEU A 173 9.98 -7.51 2.36
C LEU A 173 10.77 -8.70 1.79
N ALA A 174 12.09 -8.74 1.95
CA ALA A 174 12.90 -9.88 1.50
C ALA A 174 12.56 -11.18 2.25
N GLY A 175 12.27 -11.08 3.56
CA GLY A 175 11.89 -12.24 4.39
C GLY A 175 10.43 -12.70 4.26
N LYS A 176 9.58 -11.91 3.61
CA LYS A 176 8.14 -12.16 3.43
C LYS A 176 7.72 -11.88 1.99
N PRO A 177 8.18 -12.69 1.02
CA PRO A 177 7.95 -12.42 -0.41
C PRO A 177 6.46 -12.43 -0.80
N GLU A 178 5.62 -13.19 -0.09
CA GLU A 178 4.20 -13.36 -0.40
C GLU A 178 3.30 -12.25 0.17
N THR A 179 3.79 -11.41 1.11
CA THR A 179 2.92 -10.37 1.70
C THR A 179 2.54 -9.29 0.68
N HIS A 180 1.29 -8.85 0.76
CA HIS A 180 0.74 -7.78 -0.07
C HIS A 180 0.74 -6.42 0.64
N ALA A 181 1.13 -6.40 1.91
CA ALA A 181 1.08 -5.18 2.71
C ALA A 181 2.10 -5.17 3.84
N VAL A 182 2.36 -3.98 4.36
CA VAL A 182 3.07 -3.73 5.62
C VAL A 182 2.33 -2.65 6.37
N LEU A 183 2.20 -2.81 7.68
CA LEU A 183 1.72 -1.76 8.57
C LEU A 183 2.90 -1.10 9.30
N LEU A 184 2.83 0.20 9.49
CA LEU A 184 3.65 0.90 10.49
C LEU A 184 2.81 1.07 11.75
N ARG A 185 3.38 0.70 12.90
CA ARG A 185 2.69 0.73 14.19
C ARG A 185 2.15 2.13 14.52
N ARG A 186 0.86 2.23 14.83
CA ARG A 186 0.14 3.49 15.14
C ARG A 186 0.23 4.55 14.04
N HIS A 187 0.45 4.11 12.79
CA HIS A 187 0.65 5.03 11.71
C HIS A 187 -0.26 4.69 10.51
N GLY A 188 0.04 3.62 9.78
CA GLY A 188 -0.76 3.33 8.59
C GLY A 188 -0.29 2.14 7.78
N LEU A 189 -1.01 1.92 6.69
CA LEU A 189 -0.83 0.84 5.73
C LEU A 189 0.07 1.26 4.57
N TYR A 190 1.00 0.39 4.17
CA TYR A 190 1.63 0.38 2.86
C TYR A 190 1.19 -0.85 2.09
N THR A 191 0.71 -0.65 0.87
CA THR A 191 0.42 -1.73 -0.09
C THR A 191 0.82 -1.29 -1.50
N TRP A 192 0.88 -2.24 -2.44
CA TRP A 192 1.40 -2.01 -3.79
C TRP A 192 0.71 -2.92 -4.79
N GLY A 193 0.94 -2.66 -6.08
CA GLY A 193 0.50 -3.51 -7.17
C GLY A 193 1.34 -3.30 -8.42
N GLU A 194 1.22 -4.18 -9.40
CA GLU A 194 1.89 -4.03 -10.69
C GLU A 194 1.39 -2.79 -11.46
N THR A 195 0.14 -2.40 -11.22
CA THR A 195 -0.50 -1.22 -11.80
C THR A 195 -1.16 -0.35 -10.72
N LEU A 196 -1.52 0.89 -11.07
CA LEU A 196 -2.33 1.76 -10.21
C LEU A 196 -3.65 1.09 -9.79
N ALA A 197 -4.34 0.44 -10.74
CA ALA A 197 -5.60 -0.23 -10.45
C ALA A 197 -5.43 -1.44 -9.51
N ALA A 198 -4.33 -2.20 -9.64
CA ALA A 198 -4.04 -3.29 -8.73
C ALA A 198 -3.75 -2.77 -7.32
N ALA A 199 -2.92 -1.72 -7.19
CA ALA A 199 -2.61 -1.12 -5.89
C ALA A 199 -3.86 -0.50 -5.23
N GLU A 200 -4.74 0.15 -5.99
CA GLU A 200 -6.02 0.68 -5.50
C GLU A 200 -6.92 -0.44 -4.98
N ARG A 201 -7.07 -1.52 -5.76
CA ARG A 201 -7.82 -2.71 -5.34
C ARG A 201 -7.27 -3.30 -4.05
N HIS A 202 -5.95 -3.42 -3.91
CA HIS A 202 -5.35 -3.93 -2.67
C HIS A 202 -5.67 -3.04 -1.47
N VAL A 203 -5.67 -1.70 -1.61
CA VAL A 203 -6.13 -0.80 -0.54
C VAL A 203 -7.57 -1.11 -0.17
N GLU A 204 -8.48 -1.20 -1.14
CA GLU A 204 -9.90 -1.46 -0.88
C GLU A 204 -10.14 -2.80 -0.17
N ILE A 205 -9.43 -3.85 -0.59
CA ILE A 205 -9.50 -5.18 0.02
C ILE A 205 -8.98 -5.15 1.46
N LEU A 206 -7.79 -4.58 1.68
CA LEU A 206 -7.15 -4.55 2.99
C LEU A 206 -7.92 -3.69 3.99
N GLU A 207 -8.42 -2.52 3.56
CA GLU A 207 -9.23 -1.67 4.42
C GLU A 207 -10.56 -2.33 4.82
N PHE A 208 -11.20 -3.05 3.89
CA PHE A 208 -12.39 -3.87 4.21
C PHE A 208 -12.06 -4.96 5.24
N LEU A 209 -10.95 -5.67 5.04
CA LEU A 209 -10.53 -6.75 5.94
C LEU A 209 -10.16 -6.22 7.33
N PHE A 210 -9.45 -5.09 7.39
CA PHE A 210 -9.10 -4.45 8.66
C PHE A 210 -10.32 -3.96 9.43
N GLU A 211 -11.26 -3.33 8.76
CA GLU A 211 -12.53 -2.93 9.39
C GLU A 211 -13.28 -4.14 9.94
N THR A 212 -13.36 -5.22 9.15
CA THR A 212 -14.03 -6.46 9.56
C THR A 212 -13.36 -7.09 10.78
N LEU A 213 -12.03 -7.19 10.79
CA LEU A 213 -11.26 -7.73 11.91
C LEU A 213 -11.44 -6.91 13.19
N ALA A 214 -11.34 -5.59 13.09
CA ALA A 214 -11.47 -4.70 14.24
C ALA A 214 -12.87 -4.72 14.83
N ARG A 215 -13.92 -4.74 13.98
CA ARG A 215 -15.31 -4.86 14.44
C ARG A 215 -15.59 -6.22 15.06
N ARG A 216 -15.04 -7.30 14.50
CA ARG A 216 -15.18 -8.65 15.05
C ARG A 216 -14.52 -8.77 16.42
N ALA A 217 -13.30 -8.28 16.60
CA ALA A 217 -12.61 -8.30 17.88
C ALA A 217 -13.43 -7.63 18.99
N ARG A 218 -13.99 -6.45 18.70
CA ARG A 218 -14.88 -5.75 19.62
C ARG A 218 -16.16 -6.53 19.95
N TYR A 219 -16.76 -7.15 18.95
CA TYR A 219 -17.95 -7.98 19.15
C TYR A 219 -17.65 -9.20 20.05
N ASP A 220 -16.50 -9.84 19.89
CA ASP A 220 -16.09 -10.99 20.69
C ASP A 220 -15.80 -10.57 22.15
N GLU A 221 -15.23 -9.37 22.38
CA GLU A 221 -15.05 -8.78 23.72
C GLU A 221 -16.39 -8.52 24.42
N GLU A 222 -17.32 -7.84 23.75
CA GLU A 222 -18.66 -7.56 24.30
C GLU A 222 -19.44 -8.84 24.66
N ARG A 223 -19.25 -9.92 23.90
CA ARG A 223 -19.83 -11.23 24.22
C ARG A 223 -19.18 -11.91 25.43
N SER A 224 -17.89 -11.77 25.60
CA SER A 224 -17.16 -12.37 26.75
C SER A 224 -17.50 -11.68 28.07
N GLU A 225 -17.86 -10.40 28.01
CA GLU A 225 -18.29 -9.59 29.16
C GLU A 225 -19.80 -9.75 29.54
N GLY A 226 -20.53 -10.67 28.87
CA GLY A 226 -21.93 -10.97 29.20
C GLY A 226 -22.96 -10.13 28.43
N GLY A 227 -22.55 -9.46 27.36
CA GLY A 227 -23.45 -8.75 26.44
C GLY A 227 -24.38 -9.72 25.71
N THR A 228 -25.70 -9.47 25.74
CA THR A 228 -26.70 -10.26 25.02
C THR A 228 -26.54 -10.07 23.51
N PRO A 229 -26.48 -11.18 22.71
CA PRO A 229 -26.45 -11.05 21.26
C PRO A 229 -27.76 -10.41 20.75
N TRP A 230 -27.66 -9.70 19.66
CA TRP A 230 -28.79 -9.21 18.89
C TRP A 230 -29.91 -10.25 18.86
N ARG A 231 -31.05 -9.95 19.49
CA ARG A 231 -32.28 -10.67 19.22
C ARG A 231 -32.90 -10.00 17.98
N SER A 232 -33.01 -10.79 16.94
CA SER A 232 -33.75 -10.51 15.71
C SER A 232 -35.18 -10.07 15.97
#